data_902d86189772045b9810fe9313d98b93
#
_entry.id   902d86189772045b9810fe9313d98b93
#
_cell.length_a   1.000
_cell.length_b   1.000
_cell.length_c   1.000
_cell.angle_alpha   90.00
_cell.angle_beta   90.00
_cell.angle_gamma   90.00
#
_symmetry.space_group_name_H-M   'P 1'
#
loop_
_entity.id
_entity.type
_entity.pdbx_description
1 polymer ?
#
loop_
_entity_poly.entity_id
_entity_poly.type
_entity_poly.pdbx_seq_one_letter_code
_entity_poly.pdbx_strand_id
1 'polypeptide(L)'
;VYRVRPKVPAYDRGEVPWHQDSGYLLAHCDKDLMVTCWIPLVDATRDNGCLYVIPGVHRGIFRHYTGGHANFLEIAPEDLPSPEPVCCEMRAGDSFS
;
A
#
# COMPACT_ATOMS: atom_id res chain seq x y z
N VAL A 1 11.33 5.34 -10.75
CA VAL A 1 10.74 6.47 -10.03
C VAL A 1 10.95 6.29 -8.54
N TYR A 2 11.47 7.32 -7.91
CA TYR A 2 11.68 7.32 -6.45
C TYR A 2 10.68 8.27 -5.81
N ARG A 3 10.11 7.85 -4.69
CA ARG A 3 9.17 8.68 -3.93
C ARG A 3 9.47 8.57 -2.44
N VAL A 4 9.40 9.69 -1.74
CA VAL A 4 9.46 9.72 -0.28
C VAL A 4 8.03 9.87 0.24
N ARG A 5 7.66 9.00 1.18
CA ARG A 5 6.32 8.95 1.79
C ARG A 5 6.44 9.26 3.29
N PRO A 6 6.38 10.54 3.68
CA PRO A 6 6.45 10.87 5.10
C PRO A 6 5.18 10.44 5.84
N LYS A 7 5.35 9.99 7.07
CA LYS A 7 4.27 9.68 8.01
C LYS A 7 4.35 10.66 9.17
N VAL A 8 3.58 11.73 9.08
CA VAL A 8 3.60 12.80 10.08
C VAL A 8 2.63 12.47 11.20
N PRO A 9 3.07 12.54 12.49
CA PRO A 9 2.16 12.25 13.60
C PRO A 9 0.91 13.13 13.58
N ALA A 10 -0.24 12.53 13.90
CA ALA A 10 -1.54 13.17 13.93
C ALA A 10 -2.01 13.80 12.61
N TYR A 11 -1.37 13.42 11.49
CA TYR A 11 -1.75 13.92 10.17
C TYR A 11 -2.33 12.78 9.34
N ASP A 12 -3.65 12.67 9.31
CA ASP A 12 -4.38 11.57 8.69
C ASP A 12 -4.21 11.48 7.17
N ARG A 13 -3.90 12.59 6.49
CA ARG A 13 -3.71 12.61 5.05
C ARG A 13 -2.46 11.86 4.58
N GLY A 14 -1.56 11.52 5.48
CA GLY A 14 -0.38 10.72 5.18
C GLY A 14 -0.67 9.23 5.15
N GLU A 15 -1.81 8.80 5.64
CA GLU A 15 -2.20 7.40 5.63
C GLU A 15 -2.71 7.00 4.25
N VAL A 16 -2.10 5.97 3.69
CA VAL A 16 -2.48 5.47 2.36
C VAL A 16 -3.53 4.37 2.54
N PRO A 17 -4.70 4.49 1.91
CA PRO A 17 -5.74 3.47 2.03
C PRO A 17 -5.35 2.16 1.33
N TRP A 18 -6.08 1.09 1.63
CA TRP A 18 -5.88 -0.20 0.98
C TRP A 18 -5.99 -0.07 -0.53
N HIS A 19 -5.00 -0.58 -1.24
CA HIS A 19 -4.95 -0.58 -2.69
C HIS A 19 -4.03 -1.68 -3.20
N GLN A 20 -4.07 -1.91 -4.49
CA GLN A 20 -3.05 -2.64 -5.22
C GLN A 20 -2.36 -1.64 -6.14
N ASP A 21 -1.04 -1.73 -6.27
CA ASP A 21 -0.30 -0.80 -7.12
C ASP A 21 -0.79 -0.86 -8.58
N SER A 22 -1.15 -2.04 -9.05
CA SER A 22 -1.72 -2.21 -10.39
C SER A 22 -3.01 -1.43 -10.61
N GLY A 23 -3.73 -1.06 -9.56
CA GLY A 23 -4.93 -0.25 -9.67
C GLY A 23 -4.66 1.17 -10.20
N TYR A 24 -3.42 1.63 -10.12
CA TYR A 24 -2.99 2.93 -10.64
C TYR A 24 -2.48 2.88 -12.07
N LEU A 25 -2.40 1.69 -12.66
CA LEU A 25 -1.91 1.50 -14.01
C LEU A 25 -3.06 1.41 -15.01
N LEU A 26 -2.75 1.69 -16.26
CA LEU A 26 -3.69 1.47 -17.35
C LEU A 26 -3.92 -0.03 -17.54
N ALA A 27 -5.10 -0.37 -18.01
CA ALA A 27 -5.51 -1.79 -18.15
C ALA A 27 -4.56 -2.61 -19.03
N HIS A 28 -3.92 -2.01 -20.03
CA HIS A 28 -2.96 -2.72 -20.88
C HIS A 28 -1.67 -3.09 -20.16
N CYS A 29 -1.40 -2.52 -18.99
CA CYS A 29 -0.24 -2.83 -18.15
C CYS A 29 -0.52 -3.95 -17.15
N ASP A 30 -1.74 -4.46 -17.04
CA ASP A 30 -2.13 -5.42 -16.01
C ASP A 30 -1.36 -6.73 -16.08
N LYS A 31 -0.83 -7.07 -17.26
CA LYS A 31 -0.03 -8.28 -17.47
C LYS A 31 1.47 -8.06 -17.33
N ASP A 32 1.89 -6.81 -17.13
CA ASP A 32 3.30 -6.49 -17.00
C ASP A 32 3.78 -6.78 -15.58
N LEU A 33 4.99 -7.29 -15.48
CA LEU A 33 5.63 -7.45 -14.19
C LEU A 33 6.05 -6.07 -13.66
N MET A 34 5.43 -5.66 -12.56
CA MET A 34 5.80 -4.45 -11.87
C MET A 34 6.35 -4.80 -10.50
N VAL A 35 7.54 -4.30 -10.20
CA VAL A 35 8.18 -4.50 -8.90
C VAL A 35 8.35 -3.16 -8.22
N THR A 36 7.79 -3.05 -7.03
CA THR A 36 7.95 -1.88 -6.16
C THR A 36 8.75 -2.29 -4.93
N CYS A 37 9.77 -1.52 -4.60
CA CYS A 37 10.57 -1.73 -3.40
C CYS A 37 10.28 -0.62 -2.40
N TRP A 38 9.90 -1.00 -1.18
CA TRP A 38 9.63 -0.07 -0.10
C TRP A 38 10.73 -0.18 0.95
N ILE A 39 11.38 0.94 1.26
CA ILE A 39 12.54 1.00 2.16
C ILE A 39 12.27 2.05 3.23
N PRO A 40 12.17 1.66 4.51
CA PRO A 40 12.03 2.63 5.58
C PRO A 40 13.35 3.35 5.84
N LEU A 41 13.28 4.66 5.99
CA LEU A 41 14.45 5.49 6.33
C LEU A 41 14.63 5.64 7.84
N VAL A 42 13.62 5.29 8.60
CA VAL A 42 13.63 5.13 10.06
C VAL A 42 12.96 3.81 10.38
N ASP A 43 13.13 3.29 11.59
CA ASP A 43 12.45 2.06 11.97
C ASP A 43 10.94 2.24 11.80
N ALA A 44 10.32 1.36 11.04
CA ALA A 44 8.89 1.38 10.78
C ALA A 44 8.20 0.38 11.70
N THR A 45 7.36 0.89 12.58
CA THR A 45 6.64 0.10 13.57
C THR A 45 5.13 0.29 13.40
N ARG A 46 4.38 -0.53 14.09
CA ARG A 46 2.92 -0.40 14.14
C ARG A 46 2.47 1.00 14.56
N ASP A 47 3.24 1.65 15.42
CA ASP A 47 2.88 2.94 16.00
C ASP A 47 3.21 4.12 15.10
N ASN A 48 4.14 3.96 14.15
CA ASN A 48 4.61 5.08 13.33
C ASN A 48 4.39 4.91 11.82
N GLY A 49 3.57 3.96 11.42
CA GLY A 49 3.13 3.88 10.02
C GLY A 49 3.85 2.83 9.18
N CYS A 50 4.14 1.67 9.73
CA CYS A 50 4.63 0.54 8.95
C CYS A 50 3.60 0.10 7.89
N LEU A 51 4.05 -0.70 6.96
CA LEU A 51 3.16 -1.30 5.96
C LEU A 51 2.31 -2.42 6.57
N TYR A 52 1.12 -2.56 6.03
CA TYR A 52 0.27 -3.73 6.21
C TYR A 52 0.01 -4.35 4.85
N VAL A 53 0.04 -5.66 4.76
CA VAL A 53 -0.24 -6.37 3.52
C VAL A 53 -1.25 -7.49 3.77
N ILE A 54 -2.04 -7.79 2.76
CA ILE A 54 -2.91 -8.97 2.75
C ILE A 54 -2.30 -9.94 1.75
N PRO A 55 -1.64 -11.01 2.21
CA PRO A 55 -0.93 -11.92 1.32
C PRO A 55 -1.87 -12.82 0.53
N GLY A 56 -1.37 -13.36 -0.57
CA GLY A 56 -2.08 -14.40 -1.33
C GLY A 56 -3.14 -13.89 -2.30
N VAL A 57 -3.28 -12.59 -2.49
CA VAL A 57 -4.34 -11.99 -3.31
C VAL A 57 -3.81 -11.33 -4.60
N HIS A 58 -2.64 -11.74 -5.03
CA HIS A 58 -1.92 -11.14 -6.16
C HIS A 58 -2.40 -11.59 -7.54
N ARG A 59 -3.33 -12.55 -7.64
CA ARG A 59 -3.77 -13.13 -8.91
C ARG A 59 -4.86 -12.36 -9.62
N GLY A 60 -5.38 -11.30 -9.02
CA GLY A 60 -6.43 -10.49 -9.61
C GLY A 60 -6.34 -9.06 -9.10
N ILE A 61 -7.05 -8.17 -9.78
CA ILE A 61 -7.11 -6.77 -9.39
C ILE A 61 -8.50 -6.49 -8.85
N PHE A 62 -8.56 -6.04 -7.60
CA PHE A 62 -9.81 -5.63 -6.97
C PHE A 62 -10.28 -4.29 -7.52
N ARG A 63 -11.56 -4.01 -7.36
CA ARG A 63 -12.11 -2.73 -7.76
C ARG A 63 -11.54 -1.63 -6.88
N HIS A 64 -11.01 -0.58 -7.51
CA HIS A 64 -10.56 0.63 -6.85
C HIS A 64 -11.50 1.78 -7.18
N TYR A 65 -11.63 2.72 -6.26
CA TYR A 65 -12.45 3.90 -6.49
C TYR A 65 -11.76 5.14 -5.95
N THR A 66 -12.19 6.30 -6.44
CA THR A 66 -11.76 7.61 -5.96
C THR A 66 -12.86 8.26 -5.15
N GLY A 67 -12.52 9.29 -4.40
CA GLY A 67 -13.50 10.05 -3.63
C GLY A 67 -13.48 9.73 -2.14
N GLY A 68 -12.58 8.87 -1.72
CA GLY A 68 -12.35 8.61 -0.32
C GLY A 68 -11.32 9.57 0.25
N HIS A 69 -10.12 9.08 0.51
CA HIS A 69 -9.12 9.79 1.30
C HIS A 69 -8.01 10.41 0.42
N ALA A 70 -7.80 11.71 0.53
CA ALA A 70 -6.63 12.44 0.00
C ALA A 70 -6.26 12.14 -1.47
N ASN A 71 -7.23 12.00 -2.36
CA ASN A 71 -7.03 11.71 -3.78
C ASN A 71 -6.36 10.37 -4.10
N PHE A 72 -6.27 9.45 -3.14
CA PHE A 72 -5.81 8.10 -3.40
C PHE A 72 -6.91 7.26 -4.02
N LEU A 73 -6.51 6.30 -4.85
CA LEU A 73 -7.39 5.19 -5.19
C LEU A 73 -7.41 4.21 -4.03
N GLU A 74 -8.57 3.68 -3.73
CA GLU A 74 -8.72 2.75 -2.62
C GLU A 74 -9.68 1.62 -2.95
N ILE A 75 -9.51 0.51 -2.22
CA ILE A 75 -10.43 -0.62 -2.25
C ILE A 75 -11.43 -0.42 -1.12
N ALA A 76 -12.72 -0.51 -1.42
CA ALA A 76 -13.75 -0.37 -0.42
C ALA A 76 -13.60 -1.45 0.67
N PRO A 77 -13.89 -1.14 1.95
CA PRO A 77 -13.79 -2.13 3.03
C PRO A 77 -14.56 -3.42 2.75
N GLU A 78 -15.73 -3.32 2.15
CA GLU A 78 -16.56 -4.48 1.80
C GLU A 78 -15.97 -5.33 0.67
N ASP A 79 -15.07 -4.77 -0.12
CA ASP A 79 -14.41 -5.47 -1.24
C ASP A 79 -13.03 -6.03 -0.84
N LEU A 80 -12.57 -5.77 0.38
CA LEU A 80 -11.31 -6.32 0.86
C LEU A 80 -11.40 -7.84 1.01
N PRO A 81 -10.34 -8.57 0.66
CA PRO A 81 -10.30 -10.02 0.86
C PRO A 81 -10.33 -10.40 2.35
N SER A 82 -10.78 -11.62 2.63
CA SER A 82 -10.97 -12.11 3.99
C SER A 82 -9.70 -12.46 4.78
N PRO A 83 -8.52 -12.76 4.17
CA PRO A 83 -7.32 -13.03 4.97
C PRO A 83 -6.95 -11.84 5.86
N GLU A 84 -6.41 -12.15 7.05
CA GLU A 84 -5.96 -11.12 7.98
C GLU A 84 -4.78 -10.33 7.43
N PRO A 85 -4.76 -9.00 7.58
CA PRO A 85 -3.60 -8.20 7.24
C PRO A 85 -2.39 -8.57 8.09
N VAL A 86 -1.22 -8.58 7.45
CA VAL A 86 0.07 -8.78 8.13
C VAL A 86 0.73 -7.43 8.34
N CYS A 87 1.11 -7.17 9.58
CA CYS A 87 1.87 -5.97 9.95
C CYS A 87 3.34 -6.19 9.62
N CYS A 88 3.90 -5.34 8.76
CA CYS A 88 5.28 -5.48 8.30
C CYS A 88 6.17 -4.46 9.00
N GLU A 89 6.50 -4.71 10.27
CA GLU A 89 7.47 -3.88 10.97
C GLU A 89 8.87 -4.16 10.44
N MET A 90 9.65 -3.09 10.22
CA MET A 90 10.98 -3.19 9.62
C MET A 90 11.92 -2.18 10.26
N ARG A 91 13.22 -2.54 10.28
CA ARG A 91 14.27 -1.60 10.67
C ARG A 91 14.63 -0.69 9.51
N ALA A 92 15.16 0.49 9.84
CA ALA A 92 15.69 1.41 8.82
C ALA A 92 16.68 0.68 7.90
N GLY A 93 16.50 0.84 6.59
CA GLY A 93 17.35 0.21 5.59
C GLY A 93 16.94 -1.19 5.16
N ASP A 94 16.01 -1.84 5.85
CA ASP A 94 15.39 -3.08 5.34
C ASP A 94 14.61 -2.79 4.06
N SER A 95 14.18 -3.82 3.37
CA SER A 95 13.37 -3.62 2.16
C SER A 95 12.22 -4.62 2.10
N PHE A 96 11.15 -4.19 1.47
CA PHE A 96 9.98 -4.99 1.17
C PHE A 96 9.63 -4.84 -0.31
N SER A 97 9.39 -5.93 -0.97
CA SER A 97 8.97 -5.92 -2.37
C SER A 97 7.91 -6.97 -2.68
#